data_a007340856b65118f3b374c57a82ad8e
#
_entry.id   a007340856b65118f3b374c57a82ad8e
#
_cell.length_a   1.000
_cell.length_b   1.000
_cell.length_c   1.000
_cell.angle_alpha   90.00
_cell.angle_beta   90.00
_cell.angle_gamma   90.00
#
_symmetry.space_group_name_H-M   'P 1'
#
loop_
_entity.id
_entity.type
_entity.pdbx_description
1 polymer ?
#
loop_
_entity_poly.entity_id
_entity_poly.type
_entity_poly.pdbx_seq_one_letter_code
_entity_poly.pdbx_strand_id
1 'polypeptide(L)'
;GYPKLEAEYRLYDPETGITGDFDGIVASDWPTAYAAWRYERDVPRLYWVQDFEPFFFPAGPDYVVAENSYRLGYQGIACGPWLAGKVTEAGGMPCAFYDYQVDSSRYTRTNDSHRDEIFFYARPTTARRGTEFGLLVLEEVHRRRPELVINIAGWDMSQAGLNFPFVNH
;
A
#
# COMPACT_ATOMS: atom_id res chain seq x y z
N GLY A 1 -3.22 -14.53 14.60
CA GLY A 1 -4.19 -13.46 14.69
C GLY A 1 -3.51 -12.17 15.12
N TYR A 2 -4.09 -11.04 14.77
CA TYR A 2 -3.61 -9.75 15.27
C TYR A 2 -3.85 -9.65 16.77
N PRO A 3 -2.99 -8.95 17.54
CA PRO A 3 -3.26 -8.71 18.94
C PRO A 3 -4.59 -7.97 19.10
N LYS A 4 -5.33 -8.29 20.17
CA LYS A 4 -6.57 -7.57 20.47
C LYS A 4 -6.20 -6.13 20.85
N LEU A 5 -6.68 -5.17 20.06
CA LEU A 5 -6.47 -3.76 20.35
C LEU A 5 -7.51 -3.28 21.36
N GLU A 6 -7.04 -2.58 22.39
CA GLU A 6 -7.90 -1.83 23.30
C GLU A 6 -8.13 -0.44 22.71
N ALA A 7 -9.06 -0.35 21.77
CA ALA A 7 -9.40 0.89 21.09
C ALA A 7 -10.92 1.02 20.96
N GLU A 8 -11.39 2.26 21.05
CA GLU A 8 -12.77 2.59 20.73
C GLU A 8 -12.90 2.82 19.23
N TYR A 9 -13.90 2.20 18.61
CA TYR A 9 -14.21 2.37 17.18
C TYR A 9 -15.44 3.24 17.04
N ARG A 10 -15.32 4.30 16.25
CA ARG A 10 -16.43 5.20 15.90
C ARG A 10 -16.53 5.32 14.39
N LEU A 11 -17.75 5.39 13.87
CA LEU A 11 -17.97 5.73 12.48
C LEU A 11 -17.76 7.24 12.30
N TYR A 12 -17.04 7.60 11.24
CA TYR A 12 -16.87 8.98 10.83
C TYR A 12 -18.15 9.47 10.13
N ASP A 13 -18.66 10.59 10.60
CA ASP A 13 -19.78 11.30 9.97
C ASP A 13 -19.23 12.60 9.35
N PRO A 14 -19.32 12.79 8.03
CA PRO A 14 -18.83 13.99 7.36
C PRO A 14 -19.50 15.29 7.79
N GLU A 15 -20.74 15.24 8.32
CA GLU A 15 -21.49 16.42 8.76
C GLU A 15 -21.02 16.89 10.14
N THR A 16 -20.79 15.97 11.05
CA THR A 16 -20.35 16.30 12.42
C THR A 16 -18.85 16.29 12.58
N GLY A 17 -18.11 15.66 11.65
CA GLY A 17 -16.66 15.55 11.69
C GLY A 17 -16.15 14.65 12.82
N ILE A 18 -14.91 14.89 13.24
CA ILE A 18 -14.28 14.17 14.35
C ILE A 18 -14.66 14.88 15.65
N THR A 19 -15.37 14.19 16.53
CA THR A 19 -15.83 14.71 17.82
C THR A 19 -15.07 14.08 18.98
N GLY A 20 -14.81 14.85 20.02
CA GLY A 20 -14.11 14.45 21.23
C GLY A 20 -12.81 15.22 21.46
N ASP A 21 -12.22 15.02 22.64
CA ASP A 21 -10.97 15.64 23.04
C ASP A 21 -9.83 14.64 22.85
N PHE A 22 -8.91 14.97 21.96
CA PHE A 22 -7.73 14.15 21.66
C PHE A 22 -6.46 14.97 21.87
N ASP A 23 -5.40 14.33 22.37
CA ASP A 23 -4.08 14.94 22.54
C ASP A 23 -3.26 14.96 21.25
N GLY A 24 -3.73 14.27 20.21
CA GLY A 24 -3.14 14.23 18.87
C GLY A 24 -4.05 13.49 17.91
N ILE A 25 -3.82 13.65 16.62
CA ILE A 25 -4.59 12.99 15.57
C ILE A 25 -3.65 12.40 14.52
N VAL A 26 -4.00 11.19 14.05
CA VAL A 26 -3.21 10.48 13.05
C VAL A 26 -4.08 10.16 11.85
N ALA A 27 -3.68 10.66 10.68
CA ALA A 27 -4.23 10.23 9.40
C ALA A 27 -3.46 9.02 8.87
N SER A 28 -4.12 8.11 8.16
CA SER A 28 -3.50 6.91 7.59
C SER A 28 -3.61 6.78 6.07
N ASP A 29 -4.40 7.66 5.45
CA ASP A 29 -4.56 7.80 4.01
C ASP A 29 -5.03 9.22 3.65
N TRP A 30 -5.02 9.57 2.36
CA TRP A 30 -5.39 10.92 1.93
C TRP A 30 -6.83 11.34 2.30
N PRO A 31 -7.88 10.48 2.26
CA PRO A 31 -9.21 10.85 2.72
C PRO A 31 -9.24 11.17 4.21
N THR A 32 -8.58 10.35 5.03
CA THR A 32 -8.50 10.60 6.48
C THR A 32 -7.64 11.81 6.81
N ALA A 33 -6.67 12.17 5.97
CA ALA A 33 -5.92 13.41 6.14
C ALA A 33 -6.82 14.64 6.01
N TYR A 34 -7.73 14.67 5.05
CA TYR A 34 -8.71 15.76 4.94
C TYR A 34 -9.72 15.77 6.07
N ALA A 35 -10.18 14.59 6.53
CA ALA A 35 -11.07 14.48 7.67
C ALA A 35 -10.40 15.01 8.95
N ALA A 36 -9.18 14.57 9.22
CA ALA A 36 -8.41 14.97 10.39
C ALA A 36 -7.97 16.46 10.33
N TRP A 37 -7.75 17.00 9.13
CA TRP A 37 -7.43 18.41 8.93
C TRP A 37 -8.55 19.36 9.40
N ARG A 38 -9.82 18.92 9.27
CA ARG A 38 -11.00 19.66 9.71
C ARG A 38 -11.21 19.66 11.22
N TYR A 39 -10.43 18.88 11.97
CA TYR A 39 -10.51 18.88 13.43
C TYR A 39 -10.05 20.24 13.97
N GLU A 40 -10.96 20.93 14.69
CA GLU A 40 -10.78 22.34 15.02
C GLU A 40 -9.76 22.63 16.14
N ARG A 41 -9.37 21.60 16.90
CA ARG A 41 -8.44 21.79 18.00
C ARG A 41 -7.00 21.85 17.52
N ASP A 42 -6.21 22.65 18.18
CA ASP A 42 -4.77 22.76 17.97
C ASP A 42 -4.05 21.63 18.72
N VAL A 43 -3.83 20.54 18.01
CA VAL A 43 -3.15 19.32 18.51
C VAL A 43 -2.12 18.84 17.49
N PRO A 44 -1.11 18.06 17.92
CA PRO A 44 -0.20 17.42 17.00
C PRO A 44 -0.94 16.60 15.92
N ARG A 45 -0.58 16.84 14.67
CA ARG A 45 -1.15 16.12 13.50
C ARG A 45 -0.08 15.30 12.85
N LEU A 46 -0.29 13.99 12.83
CA LEU A 46 0.59 13.01 12.22
C LEU A 46 -0.08 12.40 10.98
N TYR A 47 0.73 12.10 9.97
CA TYR A 47 0.28 11.34 8.80
C TYR A 47 1.14 10.08 8.68
N TRP A 48 0.52 8.94 8.93
CA TRP A 48 1.17 7.64 8.72
C TRP A 48 1.06 7.24 7.26
N VAL A 49 2.12 7.53 6.51
CA VAL A 49 2.17 7.33 5.05
C VAL A 49 2.63 5.91 4.76
N GLN A 50 1.75 5.13 4.17
CA GLN A 50 2.00 3.72 3.86
C GLN A 50 2.43 3.49 2.40
N ASP A 51 2.06 4.39 1.49
CA ASP A 51 2.43 4.35 0.07
C ASP A 51 2.41 5.80 -0.48
N PHE A 52 2.94 6.03 -1.68
CA PHE A 52 2.72 7.29 -2.38
C PHE A 52 1.36 7.22 -3.09
N GLU A 53 0.33 7.62 -2.37
CA GLU A 53 -1.07 7.41 -2.74
C GLU A 53 -1.51 8.08 -4.05
N PRO A 54 -0.92 9.20 -4.52
CA PRO A 54 -1.19 9.70 -5.86
C PRO A 54 -1.04 8.65 -6.96
N PHE A 55 -0.11 7.67 -6.80
CA PHE A 55 0.07 6.59 -7.76
C PHE A 55 -1.07 5.56 -7.81
N PHE A 56 -2.07 5.68 -6.93
CA PHE A 56 -3.26 4.83 -7.00
C PHE A 56 -4.21 5.25 -8.11
N PHE A 57 -4.05 6.46 -8.62
CA PHE A 57 -4.94 7.09 -9.58
C PHE A 57 -4.20 7.43 -10.87
N PRO A 58 -4.88 7.42 -12.03
CA PRO A 58 -4.36 8.04 -13.23
C PRO A 58 -4.21 9.56 -13.02
N ALA A 59 -3.45 10.22 -13.88
CA ALA A 59 -3.34 11.68 -13.85
C ALA A 59 -4.73 12.32 -13.95
N GLY A 60 -5.13 13.05 -12.92
CA GLY A 60 -6.47 13.61 -12.80
C GLY A 60 -6.77 14.19 -11.41
N PRO A 61 -8.04 14.54 -11.14
CA PRO A 61 -8.43 15.18 -9.89
C PRO A 61 -8.03 14.37 -8.64
N ASP A 62 -8.27 13.07 -8.63
CA ASP A 62 -7.96 12.22 -7.47
C ASP A 62 -6.46 12.16 -7.19
N TYR A 63 -5.62 12.10 -8.25
CA TYR A 63 -4.18 12.21 -8.11
C TYR A 63 -3.78 13.52 -7.42
N VAL A 64 -4.33 14.64 -7.90
CA VAL A 64 -4.01 15.98 -7.38
C VAL A 64 -4.48 16.14 -5.94
N VAL A 65 -5.66 15.65 -5.61
CA VAL A 65 -6.21 15.74 -4.24
C VAL A 65 -5.39 14.86 -3.30
N ALA A 66 -5.03 13.65 -3.70
CA ALA A 66 -4.15 12.78 -2.90
C ALA A 66 -2.77 13.43 -2.67
N GLU A 67 -2.17 14.05 -3.70
CA GLU A 67 -0.89 14.75 -3.55
C GLU A 67 -1.01 16.00 -2.65
N ASN A 68 -2.10 16.74 -2.76
CA ASN A 68 -2.34 17.93 -1.93
C ASN A 68 -2.51 17.59 -0.44
N SER A 69 -2.87 16.35 -0.09
CA SER A 69 -2.94 15.95 1.33
C SER A 69 -1.59 16.09 2.05
N TYR A 70 -0.47 16.02 1.31
CA TYR A 70 0.87 16.22 1.88
C TYR A 70 1.21 17.71 2.15
N ARG A 71 0.30 18.65 1.76
CA ARG A 71 0.45 20.10 2.01
C ARG A 71 -0.41 20.61 3.16
N LEU A 72 -1.11 19.73 3.87
CA LEU A 72 -2.06 20.10 4.93
C LEU A 72 -1.41 20.39 6.30
N GLY A 73 -0.08 20.42 6.38
CA GLY A 73 0.64 20.80 7.60
C GLY A 73 0.85 19.65 8.58
N TYR A 74 0.83 18.41 8.12
CA TYR A 74 1.13 17.23 8.93
C TYR A 74 2.63 17.02 9.14
N GLN A 75 2.97 16.29 10.20
CA GLN A 75 4.26 15.63 10.35
C GLN A 75 4.11 14.19 9.85
N GLY A 76 4.83 13.83 8.78
CA GLY A 76 4.76 12.49 8.19
C GLY A 76 5.61 11.46 8.93
N ILE A 77 5.13 10.22 8.92
CA ILE A 77 5.89 9.02 9.28
C ILE A 77 5.68 8.01 8.15
N ALA A 78 6.74 7.69 7.41
CA ALA A 78 6.64 6.87 6.21
C ALA A 78 7.36 5.52 6.34
N CYS A 79 6.93 4.57 5.53
CA CYS A 79 7.56 3.27 5.42
C CYS A 79 8.74 3.34 4.45
N GLY A 80 9.94 3.50 5.00
CA GLY A 80 11.21 3.58 4.28
C GLY A 80 11.61 4.98 3.81
N PRO A 81 12.91 5.19 3.53
CA PRO A 81 13.46 6.50 3.21
C PRO A 81 13.01 7.05 1.85
N TRP A 82 12.76 6.16 0.86
CA TRP A 82 12.27 6.58 -0.44
C TRP A 82 10.93 7.29 -0.34
N LEU A 83 9.98 6.68 0.41
CA LEU A 83 8.64 7.22 0.58
C LEU A 83 8.66 8.54 1.36
N ALA A 84 9.46 8.61 2.42
CA ALA A 84 9.65 9.85 3.18
C ALA A 84 10.17 10.99 2.28
N GLY A 85 11.21 10.72 1.49
CA GLY A 85 11.76 11.69 0.52
C GLY A 85 10.72 12.08 -0.52
N LYS A 86 9.94 11.13 -1.03
CA LYS A 86 8.94 11.35 -2.08
C LYS A 86 7.80 12.26 -1.62
N VAL A 87 7.27 12.06 -0.42
CA VAL A 87 6.20 12.94 0.10
C VAL A 87 6.72 14.33 0.46
N THR A 88 7.97 14.43 0.95
CA THR A 88 8.61 15.72 1.21
C THR A 88 8.82 16.50 -0.10
N GLU A 89 9.30 15.84 -1.15
CA GLU A 89 9.46 16.44 -2.49
C GLU A 89 8.12 16.92 -3.07
N ALA A 90 7.07 16.09 -2.98
CA ALA A 90 5.78 16.37 -3.58
C ALA A 90 4.97 17.44 -2.84
N GLY A 91 4.99 17.46 -1.52
CA GLY A 91 4.13 18.31 -0.70
C GLY A 91 4.84 19.21 0.30
N GLY A 92 6.15 19.09 0.48
CA GLY A 92 6.90 19.82 1.52
C GLY A 92 6.64 19.29 2.93
N MET A 93 5.95 18.16 3.09
CA MET A 93 5.66 17.58 4.40
C MET A 93 6.95 17.06 5.04
N PRO A 94 7.35 17.56 6.22
CA PRO A 94 8.45 16.97 6.98
C PRO A 94 8.10 15.51 7.30
N CYS A 95 8.99 14.55 6.94
CA CYS A 95 8.66 13.14 7.06
C CYS A 95 9.82 12.35 7.65
N ALA A 96 9.60 11.75 8.81
CA ALA A 96 10.45 10.72 9.36
C ALA A 96 10.13 9.36 8.68
N PHE A 97 11.00 8.37 8.86
CA PHE A 97 10.72 7.03 8.34
C PHE A 97 11.09 5.95 9.33
N TYR A 98 10.49 4.80 9.14
CA TYR A 98 10.88 3.54 9.77
C TYR A 98 11.18 2.50 8.70
N ASP A 99 12.09 1.59 8.97
CA ASP A 99 12.40 0.48 8.09
C ASP A 99 11.35 -0.63 8.23
N TYR A 100 11.13 -1.34 7.11
CA TYR A 100 10.27 -2.52 7.16
C TYR A 100 10.78 -3.52 8.18
N GLN A 101 9.89 -3.93 9.07
CA GLN A 101 10.15 -4.96 10.04
C GLN A 101 9.41 -6.25 9.64
N VAL A 102 10.04 -7.38 9.89
CA VAL A 102 9.44 -8.69 9.76
C VAL A 102 9.58 -9.44 11.07
N ASP A 103 8.53 -10.14 11.47
CA ASP A 103 8.62 -11.04 12.63
C ASP A 103 9.48 -12.27 12.26
N SER A 104 10.77 -12.18 12.56
CA SER A 104 11.74 -13.25 12.26
C SER A 104 11.50 -14.54 13.03
N SER A 105 10.70 -14.52 14.09
CA SER A 105 10.29 -15.75 14.78
C SER A 105 9.25 -16.53 13.98
N ARG A 106 8.46 -15.84 13.18
CA ARG A 106 7.36 -16.38 12.39
C ARG A 106 7.74 -16.61 10.92
N TYR A 107 8.56 -15.72 10.36
CA TYR A 107 8.98 -15.76 8.96
C TYR A 107 10.47 -16.07 8.88
N THR A 108 10.79 -17.34 8.80
CA THR A 108 12.17 -17.83 8.71
C THR A 108 12.42 -18.45 7.34
N ARG A 109 13.67 -18.46 6.92
CA ARG A 109 14.07 -19.20 5.73
C ARG A 109 14.04 -20.69 6.05
N THR A 110 13.15 -21.42 5.40
CA THR A 110 12.92 -22.85 5.66
C THR A 110 13.56 -23.76 4.61
N ASN A 111 14.06 -23.20 3.51
CA ASN A 111 14.58 -23.97 2.39
C ASN A 111 15.83 -23.30 1.78
N ASP A 112 16.91 -24.07 1.66
CA ASP A 112 18.17 -23.69 1.02
C ASP A 112 18.41 -24.41 -0.32
N SER A 113 17.44 -25.19 -0.82
CA SER A 113 17.56 -25.90 -2.06
C SER A 113 17.59 -24.97 -3.29
N HIS A 114 17.98 -25.53 -4.42
CA HIS A 114 17.91 -24.82 -5.71
C HIS A 114 16.46 -24.39 -5.99
N ARG A 115 16.33 -23.19 -6.55
CA ARG A 115 15.02 -22.60 -6.87
C ARG A 115 14.73 -22.88 -8.33
N ASP A 116 13.71 -23.66 -8.58
CA ASP A 116 13.20 -24.10 -9.89
C ASP A 116 11.74 -23.68 -10.10
N GLU A 117 11.19 -22.90 -9.19
CA GLU A 117 9.83 -22.38 -9.25
C GLU A 117 9.83 -20.84 -9.23
N ILE A 118 8.83 -20.28 -9.90
CA ILE A 118 8.52 -18.86 -9.89
C ILE A 118 7.22 -18.66 -9.14
N PHE A 119 7.19 -17.72 -8.21
CA PHE A 119 5.99 -17.26 -7.55
C PHE A 119 5.63 -15.87 -8.04
N PHE A 120 4.40 -15.69 -8.54
CA PHE A 120 3.89 -14.40 -8.98
C PHE A 120 2.59 -14.05 -8.25
N TYR A 121 2.60 -12.91 -7.55
CA TYR A 121 1.42 -12.39 -6.88
C TYR A 121 0.64 -11.46 -7.80
N ALA A 122 -0.47 -11.94 -8.36
CA ALA A 122 -1.29 -11.23 -9.33
C ALA A 122 -2.38 -10.39 -8.65
N ARG A 123 -2.50 -9.11 -9.05
CA ARG A 123 -3.58 -8.21 -8.63
C ARG A 123 -4.08 -7.40 -9.82
N PRO A 124 -4.83 -8.00 -10.76
CA PRO A 124 -5.25 -7.34 -12.00
C PRO A 124 -6.14 -6.11 -11.77
N THR A 125 -6.91 -6.08 -10.69
CA THR A 125 -7.73 -4.92 -10.32
C THR A 125 -6.94 -3.71 -9.82
N THR A 126 -5.62 -3.85 -9.66
CA THR A 126 -4.73 -2.78 -9.18
C THR A 126 -3.73 -2.46 -10.28
N ALA A 127 -4.08 -1.56 -11.19
CA ALA A 127 -3.34 -1.25 -12.43
C ALA A 127 -1.84 -0.98 -12.19
N ARG A 128 -1.50 -0.25 -11.13
CA ARG A 128 -0.09 0.06 -10.79
C ARG A 128 0.76 -1.16 -10.42
N ARG A 129 0.15 -2.32 -10.19
CA ARG A 129 0.88 -3.58 -9.93
C ARG A 129 1.40 -4.24 -11.21
N GLY A 130 0.95 -3.77 -12.37
CA GLY A 130 1.46 -4.21 -13.68
C GLY A 130 1.25 -5.71 -13.93
N THR A 131 0.12 -6.27 -13.51
CA THR A 131 -0.16 -7.71 -13.64
C THR A 131 -0.04 -8.16 -15.08
N GLU A 132 -0.54 -7.38 -16.03
CA GLU A 132 -0.49 -7.68 -17.47
C GLU A 132 0.97 -7.78 -17.97
N PHE A 133 1.84 -6.87 -17.55
CA PHE A 133 3.27 -6.94 -17.87
C PHE A 133 3.93 -8.17 -17.24
N GLY A 134 3.57 -8.48 -15.99
CA GLY A 134 4.05 -9.68 -15.32
C GLY A 134 3.68 -10.95 -16.09
N LEU A 135 2.45 -11.05 -16.58
CA LEU A 135 1.99 -12.18 -17.37
C LEU A 135 2.73 -12.33 -18.71
N LEU A 136 2.96 -11.23 -19.43
CA LEU A 136 3.78 -11.24 -20.66
C LEU A 136 5.22 -11.73 -20.39
N VAL A 137 5.81 -11.33 -19.27
CA VAL A 137 7.14 -11.81 -18.85
C VAL A 137 7.10 -13.30 -18.54
N LEU A 138 6.07 -13.78 -17.82
CA LEU A 138 5.93 -15.19 -17.48
C LEU A 138 5.71 -16.07 -18.72
N GLU A 139 4.96 -15.60 -19.69
CA GLU A 139 4.78 -16.28 -20.98
C GLU A 139 6.13 -16.44 -21.71
N GLU A 140 6.93 -15.40 -21.78
CA GLU A 140 8.27 -15.47 -22.40
C GLU A 140 9.24 -16.35 -21.59
N VAL A 141 9.15 -16.33 -20.26
CA VAL A 141 9.91 -17.23 -19.39
C VAL A 141 9.54 -18.69 -19.68
N HIS A 142 8.24 -19.02 -19.74
CA HIS A 142 7.78 -20.36 -20.05
C HIS A 142 8.24 -20.80 -21.44
N ARG A 143 8.21 -19.92 -22.43
CA ARG A 143 8.71 -20.23 -23.79
C ARG A 143 10.21 -20.59 -23.80
N ARG A 144 11.03 -19.92 -22.97
CA ARG A 144 12.49 -20.15 -22.88
C ARG A 144 12.87 -21.29 -21.94
N ARG A 145 12.08 -21.49 -20.90
CA ARG A 145 12.35 -22.39 -19.80
C ARG A 145 11.06 -23.16 -19.42
N PRO A 146 10.58 -24.04 -20.30
CA PRO A 146 9.30 -24.73 -20.10
C PRO A 146 9.29 -25.70 -18.90
N GLU A 147 10.48 -26.04 -18.37
CA GLU A 147 10.65 -26.89 -17.20
C GLU A 147 10.36 -26.16 -15.88
N LEU A 148 10.34 -24.83 -15.87
CA LEU A 148 10.08 -24.07 -14.64
C LEU A 148 8.61 -24.10 -14.27
N VAL A 149 8.34 -24.36 -13.00
CA VAL A 149 6.99 -24.28 -12.43
C VAL A 149 6.65 -22.84 -12.14
N ILE A 150 5.49 -22.37 -12.61
CA ILE A 150 5.00 -21.02 -12.35
C ILE A 150 3.76 -21.12 -11.48
N ASN A 151 3.85 -20.57 -10.26
CA ASN A 151 2.79 -20.50 -9.29
C ASN A 151 2.24 -19.08 -9.26
N ILE A 152 0.94 -18.90 -9.49
CA ILE A 152 0.26 -17.61 -9.36
C ILE A 152 -0.68 -17.66 -8.16
N ALA A 153 -0.63 -16.61 -7.36
CA ALA A 153 -1.55 -16.39 -6.25
C ALA A 153 -2.08 -14.95 -6.25
N GLY A 154 -3.12 -14.72 -5.49
CA GLY A 154 -3.75 -13.41 -5.32
C GLY A 154 -5.17 -13.42 -5.87
N TRP A 155 -5.36 -12.96 -7.09
CA TRP A 155 -6.66 -12.98 -7.75
C TRP A 155 -6.84 -14.27 -8.54
N ASP A 156 -8.06 -14.81 -8.54
CA ASP A 156 -8.43 -15.91 -9.46
C ASP A 156 -8.40 -15.40 -10.91
N MET A 157 -7.35 -15.78 -11.62
CA MET A 157 -7.11 -15.32 -12.99
C MET A 157 -8.17 -15.83 -13.97
N SER A 158 -8.86 -16.94 -13.66
CA SER A 158 -9.93 -17.48 -14.49
C SER A 158 -11.13 -16.52 -14.54
N GLN A 159 -11.41 -15.81 -13.46
CA GLN A 159 -12.46 -14.79 -13.39
C GLN A 159 -12.11 -13.53 -14.21
N ALA A 160 -10.82 -13.28 -14.44
CA ALA A 160 -10.37 -12.22 -15.33
C ALA A 160 -10.34 -12.62 -16.81
N GLY A 161 -10.79 -13.83 -17.15
CA GLY A 161 -10.74 -14.36 -18.50
C GLY A 161 -9.34 -14.73 -18.98
N LEU A 162 -8.38 -14.80 -18.06
CA LEU A 162 -6.98 -15.09 -18.34
C LEU A 162 -6.73 -16.56 -17.95
N ASN A 163 -6.58 -17.40 -18.93
CA ASN A 163 -6.29 -18.81 -18.74
C ASN A 163 -4.89 -19.14 -19.28
N PHE A 164 -3.97 -19.42 -18.37
CA PHE A 164 -2.61 -19.82 -18.71
C PHE A 164 -2.44 -21.32 -18.39
N PRO A 165 -2.39 -22.19 -19.42
CA PRO A 165 -2.35 -23.63 -19.20
C PRO A 165 -1.06 -24.15 -18.55
N PHE A 166 -0.05 -23.29 -18.43
CA PHE A 166 1.26 -23.60 -17.84
C PHE A 166 1.42 -23.06 -16.40
N VAL A 167 0.33 -22.63 -15.78
CA VAL A 167 0.34 -21.99 -14.46
C VAL A 167 -0.45 -22.81 -13.45
N ASN A 168 0.09 -22.96 -12.25
CA ASN A 168 -0.63 -23.48 -11.09
C ASN A 168 -1.35 -22.33 -10.36
N HIS A 169 -2.62 -22.53 -10.06
CA HIS A 169 -3.49 -21.58 -9.35
C HIS A 169 -3.73 -21.99 -7.90
#